data_6fed458e2136dc088ab30b866199e7ef
#
_entry.id   6fed458e2136dc088ab30b866199e7ef
#
_cell.length_a   1.000
_cell.length_b   1.000
_cell.length_c   1.000
_cell.angle_alpha   90.00
_cell.angle_beta   90.00
_cell.angle_gamma   90.00
#
_symmetry.space_group_name_H-M   'P 1'
#
loop_
_entity.id
_entity.type
_entity.pdbx_description
1 polymer ?
#
loop_
_entity_poly.entity_id
_entity_poly.type
_entity_poly.pdbx_seq_one_letter_code
_entity_poly.pdbx_strand_id
1 'polypeptide(L)'
;GAGKQYFSIWKRKTEKPISLSLPHVASRAGEVVEILKEFPELEDPKTGRSLMERTIIICNTSSMPVAAREASCYTAVTLAEYYRQMGLNVLLLADSTSRWAQAMREMSGRLEEIPGEEAFPAYLESTIASFYERAGKVRLKNGKIASVTIGGTVSPAGGNFEEPVTQATLKVVGAFHGLSRERSDARKYPAIHPMDSWSKYDGVVDMTRVEEARSILHRGNEINQMMKVVGEEGTSAEDYIIYQKGELLDSVYLQQNSFDPIDAACSPDRQREEFGILYDALMASYDLDDKNEIRGFFNQLRREFLDWHGTEFESPEFYAQEKKISEFYKSKAVE
;
A
#
# COMPACT_ATOMS: atom_id res chain seq x y z
N GLY A 1 4.38 -1.73 13.34
CA GLY A 1 3.54 -2.67 12.67
C GLY A 1 3.38 -2.50 11.16
N ALA A 2 2.41 -1.74 10.70
CA ALA A 2 2.04 -1.67 9.28
C ALA A 2 3.17 -1.19 8.35
N GLY A 3 4.02 -0.27 8.79
CA GLY A 3 5.15 0.22 8.00
C GLY A 3 6.20 -0.86 7.68
N LYS A 4 6.43 -1.82 8.58
CA LYS A 4 7.40 -2.91 8.35
C LYS A 4 6.96 -3.87 7.24
N GLN A 5 5.67 -4.18 7.13
CA GLN A 5 5.14 -5.03 6.07
C GLN A 5 5.16 -4.34 4.71
N TYR A 6 4.85 -3.05 4.66
CA TYR A 6 4.99 -2.25 3.44
C TYR A 6 6.41 -2.32 2.89
N PHE A 7 7.38 -2.26 3.78
CA PHE A 7 8.79 -2.33 3.44
C PHE A 7 9.21 -3.70 2.89
N SER A 8 8.66 -4.79 3.44
CA SER A 8 8.96 -6.16 2.97
C SER A 8 8.37 -6.45 1.59
N ILE A 9 7.16 -5.98 1.30
CA ILE A 9 6.48 -6.14 0.01
C ILE A 9 7.22 -5.36 -1.09
N TRP A 10 7.62 -4.12 -0.80
CA TRP A 10 8.38 -3.30 -1.74
C TRP A 10 9.77 -3.86 -2.08
N LYS A 11 10.37 -4.56 -1.16
CA LYS A 11 11.71 -5.13 -1.24
C LYS A 11 11.90 -6.13 -2.36
N ARG A 12 10.88 -6.88 -2.73
CA ARG A 12 10.95 -7.98 -3.72
C ARG A 12 10.58 -7.55 -5.14
N LYS A 13 9.84 -6.45 -5.34
CA LYS A 13 9.26 -6.07 -6.64
C LYS A 13 10.12 -5.21 -7.56
N THR A 14 11.30 -4.78 -7.18
CA THR A 14 12.04 -3.83 -8.02
C THR A 14 13.15 -4.49 -8.83
N GLU A 15 12.88 -4.70 -10.11
CA GLU A 15 13.87 -5.20 -11.08
C GLU A 15 14.99 -4.21 -11.45
N LYS A 16 14.99 -2.98 -10.97
CA LYS A 16 15.99 -1.94 -11.29
C LYS A 16 16.79 -1.53 -10.07
N PRO A 17 18.06 -1.15 -10.22
CA PRO A 17 18.88 -0.70 -9.09
C PRO A 17 18.28 0.55 -8.47
N ILE A 18 17.79 0.44 -7.24
CA ILE A 18 17.22 1.54 -6.47
C ILE A 18 18.17 1.86 -5.34
N SER A 19 18.60 3.12 -5.28
CA SER A 19 19.22 3.66 -4.09
C SER A 19 18.10 4.07 -3.14
N LEU A 20 18.09 3.49 -1.95
CA LEU A 20 17.09 3.75 -0.91
C LEU A 20 17.62 4.80 0.04
N SER A 21 16.88 5.88 0.19
CA SER A 21 17.17 6.93 1.17
C SER A 21 16.00 7.01 2.15
N LEU A 22 16.27 6.85 3.43
CA LEU A 22 15.28 6.88 4.51
C LEU A 22 15.54 8.07 5.43
N PRO A 23 14.86 9.21 5.26
CA PRO A 23 14.84 10.23 6.28
C PRO A 23 13.86 9.84 7.37
N HIS A 24 14.36 9.37 8.51
CA HIS A 24 13.56 9.25 9.72
C HIS A 24 13.51 10.58 10.45
N VAL A 25 12.42 11.30 10.29
CA VAL A 25 12.20 12.56 10.98
C VAL A 25 11.49 12.28 12.30
N ALA A 26 12.23 12.42 13.41
CA ALA A 26 11.73 12.32 14.77
C ALA A 26 11.17 10.95 15.20
N SER A 27 11.74 9.85 14.69
CA SER A 27 11.48 8.50 15.22
C SER A 27 11.96 8.35 16.65
N ARG A 28 11.35 7.42 17.39
CA ARG A 28 11.88 7.00 18.68
C ARG A 28 13.26 6.35 18.46
N ALA A 29 14.22 6.63 19.33
CA ALA A 29 15.57 6.07 19.19
C ALA A 29 15.58 4.53 19.04
N GLY A 30 14.63 3.83 19.67
CA GLY A 30 14.47 2.38 19.56
C GLY A 30 14.11 1.89 18.15
N GLU A 31 13.27 2.62 17.43
CA GLU A 31 12.87 2.27 16.05
C GLU A 31 14.05 2.37 15.09
N VAL A 32 14.91 3.38 15.28
CA VAL A 32 16.13 3.55 14.48
C VAL A 32 17.14 2.43 14.76
N VAL A 33 17.31 2.05 16.02
CA VAL A 33 18.19 0.94 16.41
C VAL A 33 17.70 -0.37 15.81
N GLU A 34 16.40 -0.60 15.77
CA GLU A 34 15.79 -1.78 15.17
C GLU A 34 16.08 -1.84 13.66
N ILE A 35 15.90 -0.72 12.95
CA ILE A 35 16.23 -0.62 11.53
C ILE A 35 17.71 -0.89 11.28
N LEU A 36 18.60 -0.30 12.06
CA LEU A 36 20.04 -0.51 11.93
C LEU A 36 20.48 -1.95 12.21
N LYS A 37 19.72 -2.71 13.00
CA LYS A 37 19.96 -4.13 13.24
C LYS A 37 19.39 -5.03 12.14
N GLU A 38 18.15 -4.80 11.74
CA GLU A 38 17.44 -5.65 10.78
C GLU A 38 17.86 -5.38 9.33
N PHE A 39 18.20 -4.14 8.98
CA PHE A 39 18.47 -3.75 7.59
C PHE A 39 19.69 -4.42 6.97
N PRO A 40 20.81 -4.62 7.68
CA PRO A 40 21.96 -5.37 7.18
C PRO A 40 21.67 -6.84 6.87
N GLU A 41 20.68 -7.45 7.55
CA GLU A 41 20.28 -8.85 7.31
C GLU A 41 19.44 -9.02 6.04
N LEU A 42 18.98 -7.91 5.47
CA LEU A 42 18.19 -7.92 4.26
C LEU A 42 19.09 -8.03 3.04
N GLU A 43 18.91 -9.11 2.26
CA GLU A 43 19.65 -9.33 1.02
C GLU A 43 18.98 -8.65 -0.18
N ASP A 44 19.79 -8.08 -1.06
CA ASP A 44 19.36 -7.63 -2.37
C ASP A 44 19.19 -8.85 -3.29
N PRO A 45 17.98 -9.15 -3.77
CA PRO A 45 17.74 -10.34 -4.59
C PRO A 45 18.55 -10.37 -5.89
N LYS A 46 19.12 -9.23 -6.33
CA LYS A 46 19.91 -9.15 -7.56
C LYS A 46 21.40 -9.41 -7.35
N THR A 47 21.93 -8.93 -6.24
CA THR A 47 23.38 -8.99 -5.98
C THR A 47 23.76 -9.99 -4.91
N GLY A 48 22.80 -10.49 -4.12
CA GLY A 48 23.03 -11.35 -2.96
C GLY A 48 23.78 -10.64 -1.81
N ARG A 49 23.95 -9.31 -1.91
CA ARG A 49 24.61 -8.51 -0.89
C ARG A 49 23.58 -7.84 0.01
N SER A 50 24.06 -7.35 1.16
CA SER A 50 23.21 -6.58 2.07
C SER A 50 22.58 -5.36 1.36
N LEU A 51 21.29 -5.17 1.56
CA LEU A 51 20.56 -4.01 1.06
C LEU A 51 21.11 -2.70 1.63
N MET A 52 21.78 -2.76 2.79
CA MET A 52 22.43 -1.62 3.45
C MET A 52 23.50 -0.96 2.55
N GLU A 53 24.14 -1.69 1.66
CA GLU A 53 25.14 -1.13 0.72
C GLU A 53 24.54 -0.08 -0.24
N ARG A 54 23.22 -0.11 -0.45
CA ARG A 54 22.49 0.81 -1.33
C ARG A 54 21.55 1.73 -0.58
N THR A 55 21.73 1.84 0.74
CA THR A 55 20.81 2.58 1.59
C THR A 55 21.53 3.71 2.31
N ILE A 56 20.92 4.88 2.31
CA ILE A 56 21.35 6.03 3.11
C ILE A 56 20.25 6.28 4.13
N ILE A 57 20.63 6.30 5.40
CA ILE A 57 19.72 6.56 6.51
C ILE A 57 20.02 7.95 7.07
N ILE A 58 19.04 8.86 6.97
CA ILE A 58 19.08 10.17 7.63
C ILE A 58 18.15 10.09 8.84
N CYS A 59 18.72 10.15 10.02
CA CYS A 59 17.99 9.96 11.25
C CYS A 59 17.99 11.23 12.10
N ASN A 60 16.78 11.69 12.45
CA ASN A 60 16.58 12.71 13.46
C ASN A 60 15.66 12.18 14.56
N THR A 61 16.14 12.20 15.79
CA THR A 61 15.35 11.83 16.95
C THR A 61 14.62 13.03 17.54
N SER A 62 13.59 12.77 18.34
CA SER A 62 12.82 13.83 19.02
C SER A 62 13.64 14.71 19.97
N SER A 63 14.84 14.25 20.37
CA SER A 63 15.79 14.99 21.20
C SER A 63 16.68 15.97 20.43
N MET A 64 16.67 15.92 19.09
CA MET A 64 17.45 16.82 18.25
C MET A 64 16.81 18.20 18.12
N PRO A 65 17.61 19.25 17.84
CA PRO A 65 17.10 20.61 17.62
C PRO A 65 16.03 20.65 16.51
N VAL A 66 15.05 21.51 16.68
CA VAL A 66 13.93 21.67 15.74
C VAL A 66 14.40 21.98 14.31
N ALA A 67 15.39 22.87 14.19
CA ALA A 67 15.99 23.23 12.90
C ALA A 67 16.63 22.03 12.19
N ALA A 68 17.26 21.12 12.93
CA ALA A 68 17.80 19.88 12.35
C ALA A 68 16.69 18.94 11.84
N ARG A 69 15.57 18.87 12.56
CA ARG A 69 14.40 18.09 12.14
C ARG A 69 13.77 18.65 10.86
N GLU A 70 13.66 19.96 10.76
CA GLU A 70 13.17 20.62 9.57
C GLU A 70 14.11 20.40 8.37
N ALA A 71 15.41 20.65 8.55
CA ALA A 71 16.42 20.56 7.49
C ALA A 71 16.61 19.14 6.94
N SER A 72 16.26 18.08 7.70
CA SER A 72 16.49 16.70 7.29
C SER A 72 15.75 16.29 6.01
N CYS A 73 14.52 16.76 5.82
CA CYS A 73 13.74 16.48 4.61
C CYS A 73 14.38 17.10 3.37
N TYR A 74 14.86 18.32 3.49
CA TYR A 74 15.56 18.98 2.38
C TYR A 74 16.89 18.29 2.05
N THR A 75 17.64 17.89 3.07
CA THR A 75 18.88 17.11 2.91
C THR A 75 18.62 15.80 2.18
N ALA A 76 17.58 15.07 2.59
CA ALA A 76 17.20 13.80 1.98
C ALA A 76 16.80 13.94 0.51
N VAL A 77 15.99 14.92 0.19
CA VAL A 77 15.57 15.21 -1.20
C VAL A 77 16.77 15.62 -2.05
N THR A 78 17.68 16.44 -1.52
CA THR A 78 18.88 16.86 -2.23
C THR A 78 19.78 15.67 -2.58
N LEU A 79 19.98 14.75 -1.65
CA LEU A 79 20.71 13.49 -1.91
C LEU A 79 19.98 12.62 -2.93
N ALA A 80 18.67 12.50 -2.83
CA ALA A 80 17.88 11.74 -3.80
C ALA A 80 18.03 12.29 -5.21
N GLU A 81 17.98 13.60 -5.38
CA GLU A 81 18.20 14.27 -6.68
C GLU A 81 19.64 14.13 -7.19
N TYR A 82 20.60 14.17 -6.29
CA TYR A 82 22.01 13.93 -6.66
C TYR A 82 22.20 12.55 -7.29
N TYR A 83 21.67 11.49 -6.65
CA TYR A 83 21.75 10.14 -7.20
C TYR A 83 20.91 9.99 -8.49
N ARG A 84 19.77 10.66 -8.59
CA ARG A 84 19.01 10.72 -9.84
C ARG A 84 19.84 11.30 -10.98
N GLN A 85 20.60 12.37 -10.71
CA GLN A 85 21.49 12.99 -11.71
C GLN A 85 22.64 12.07 -12.13
N MET A 86 23.03 11.12 -11.28
CA MET A 86 23.99 10.06 -11.65
C MET A 86 23.37 8.97 -12.55
N GLY A 87 22.07 9.02 -12.81
CA GLY A 87 21.37 8.03 -13.64
C GLY A 87 20.80 6.85 -12.87
N LEU A 88 20.60 7.00 -11.56
CA LEU A 88 20.02 5.99 -10.69
C LEU A 88 18.53 6.25 -10.45
N ASN A 89 17.78 5.17 -10.24
CA ASN A 89 16.43 5.27 -9.71
C ASN A 89 16.49 5.29 -8.19
N VAL A 90 15.85 6.27 -7.56
CA VAL A 90 15.90 6.51 -6.12
C VAL A 90 14.52 6.38 -5.53
N LEU A 91 14.42 5.65 -4.43
CA LEU A 91 13.25 5.64 -3.56
C LEU A 91 13.58 6.41 -2.29
N LEU A 92 12.86 7.50 -2.07
CA LEU A 92 12.93 8.30 -0.85
C LEU A 92 11.72 7.98 0.02
N LEU A 93 11.96 7.45 1.23
CA LEU A 93 10.92 7.19 2.21
C LEU A 93 11.05 8.19 3.36
N ALA A 94 10.00 8.98 3.59
CA ALA A 94 9.95 9.96 4.67
C ALA A 94 9.00 9.47 5.78
N ASP A 95 9.54 9.10 6.93
CA ASP A 95 8.77 8.63 8.09
C ASP A 95 9.05 9.51 9.32
N SER A 96 8.17 10.40 9.73
CA SER A 96 6.92 10.78 9.07
C SER A 96 6.92 12.28 8.75
N THR A 97 6.25 12.66 7.67
CA THR A 97 6.12 14.07 7.28
C THR A 97 5.30 14.89 8.29
N SER A 98 4.44 14.26 9.09
CA SER A 98 3.74 14.92 10.20
C SER A 98 4.72 15.50 11.24
N ARG A 99 5.83 14.79 11.52
CA ARG A 99 6.86 15.28 12.42
C ARG A 99 7.66 16.44 11.83
N TRP A 100 7.87 16.42 10.53
CA TRP A 100 8.45 17.55 9.82
C TRP A 100 7.55 18.78 9.87
N ALA A 101 6.23 18.62 9.63
CA ALA A 101 5.27 19.69 9.77
C ALA A 101 5.20 20.26 11.21
N GLN A 102 5.31 19.41 12.23
CA GLN A 102 5.42 19.86 13.62
C GLN A 102 6.69 20.71 13.85
N ALA A 103 7.82 20.35 13.24
CA ALA A 103 9.03 21.15 13.32
C ALA A 103 8.83 22.52 12.65
N MET A 104 8.19 22.58 11.50
CA MET A 104 7.82 23.87 10.85
C MET A 104 6.94 24.73 11.76
N ARG A 105 5.93 24.14 12.41
CA ARG A 105 5.07 24.85 13.36
C ARG A 105 5.83 25.42 14.54
N GLU A 106 6.77 24.64 15.11
CA GLU A 106 7.61 25.09 16.21
C GLU A 106 8.56 26.23 15.79
N MET A 107 9.11 26.17 14.57
CA MET A 107 9.98 27.23 14.03
C MET A 107 9.18 28.51 13.75
N SER A 108 8.05 28.42 13.07
CA SER A 108 7.17 29.55 12.81
C SER A 108 6.73 30.28 14.09
N GLY A 109 6.38 29.51 15.15
CA GLY A 109 6.04 30.05 16.44
C GLY A 109 7.20 30.81 17.12
N ARG A 110 8.44 30.32 16.94
CA ARG A 110 9.65 31.02 17.48
C ARG A 110 10.00 32.28 16.68
N LEU A 111 9.63 32.33 15.42
CA LEU A 111 9.81 33.48 14.55
C LEU A 111 8.66 34.49 14.64
N GLU A 112 7.70 34.23 15.52
CA GLU A 112 6.51 35.07 15.72
C GLU A 112 5.72 35.33 14.44
N GLU A 113 5.71 34.35 13.52
CA GLU A 113 4.92 34.40 12.29
C GLU A 113 3.42 34.30 12.61
N ILE A 114 2.59 34.92 11.77
CA ILE A 114 1.13 34.83 11.93
C ILE A 114 0.70 33.35 11.70
N PRO A 115 0.09 32.70 12.69
CA PRO A 115 -0.31 31.32 12.55
C PRO A 115 -1.51 31.18 11.60
N GLY A 116 -1.48 30.13 10.76
CA GLY A 116 -2.61 29.65 10.00
C GLY A 116 -3.46 28.63 10.77
N GLU A 117 -4.12 27.76 10.05
CA GLU A 117 -4.98 26.71 10.60
C GLU A 117 -4.20 25.77 11.51
N GLU A 118 -4.77 25.41 12.67
CA GLU A 118 -4.13 24.60 13.72
C GLU A 118 -2.73 25.09 14.15
N ALA A 119 -2.50 26.38 14.08
CA ALA A 119 -1.21 27.02 14.38
C ALA A 119 -0.04 26.56 13.48
N PHE A 120 -0.31 26.02 12.32
CA PHE A 120 0.72 25.79 11.28
C PHE A 120 1.04 27.09 10.54
N PRO A 121 2.25 27.21 9.94
CA PRO A 121 2.57 28.35 9.12
C PRO A 121 1.69 28.41 7.87
N ALA A 122 1.35 29.63 7.41
CA ALA A 122 0.50 29.80 6.23
C ALA A 122 1.08 29.18 4.94
N TYR A 123 2.39 29.01 4.88
CA TYR A 123 3.10 28.37 3.75
C TYR A 123 3.23 26.85 3.85
N LEU A 124 2.58 26.18 4.80
CA LEU A 124 2.65 24.72 4.99
C LEU A 124 2.32 23.96 3.70
N GLU A 125 1.20 24.29 3.07
CA GLU A 125 0.73 23.62 1.86
C GLU A 125 1.73 23.74 0.70
N SER A 126 2.25 24.94 0.45
CA SER A 126 3.23 25.17 -0.61
C SER A 126 4.57 24.48 -0.34
N THR A 127 4.98 24.37 0.92
CA THR A 127 6.20 23.67 1.30
C THR A 127 6.07 22.16 1.12
N ILE A 128 4.94 21.59 1.52
CA ILE A 128 4.63 20.16 1.31
C ILE A 128 4.55 19.87 -0.20
N ALA A 129 3.88 20.72 -0.98
CA ALA A 129 3.81 20.61 -2.43
C ALA A 129 5.20 20.60 -3.06
N SER A 130 6.03 21.58 -2.71
CA SER A 130 7.41 21.70 -3.22
C SER A 130 8.28 20.49 -2.90
N PHE A 131 8.05 19.82 -1.75
CA PHE A 131 8.76 18.60 -1.38
C PHE A 131 8.36 17.43 -2.28
N TYR A 132 7.07 17.18 -2.45
CA TYR A 132 6.58 16.06 -3.25
C TYR A 132 6.77 16.27 -4.76
N GLU A 133 6.73 17.50 -5.25
CA GLU A 133 6.99 17.83 -6.67
C GLU A 133 8.42 17.50 -7.12
N ARG A 134 9.34 17.28 -6.19
CA ARG A 134 10.70 16.80 -6.50
C ARG A 134 10.72 15.36 -7.01
N ALA A 135 9.66 14.58 -6.75
CA ALA A 135 9.49 13.26 -7.32
C ALA A 135 9.25 13.36 -8.84
N GLY A 136 9.86 12.43 -9.57
CA GLY A 136 9.62 12.37 -11.00
C GLY A 136 10.68 11.59 -11.77
N LYS A 137 10.34 11.29 -13.02
CA LYS A 137 11.19 10.60 -13.99
C LYS A 137 11.77 11.62 -14.95
N VAL A 138 13.09 11.65 -15.09
CA VAL A 138 13.81 12.61 -15.92
C VAL A 138 14.70 11.91 -16.93
N ARG A 139 14.88 12.53 -18.10
CA ARG A 139 15.90 12.13 -19.06
C ARG A 139 17.12 13.03 -18.87
N LEU A 140 18.25 12.42 -18.56
CA LEU A 140 19.50 13.12 -18.37
C LEU A 140 20.13 13.53 -19.72
N LYS A 141 21.08 14.47 -19.68
CA LYS A 141 21.81 14.93 -20.89
C LYS A 141 22.54 13.81 -21.63
N ASN A 142 22.94 12.76 -20.93
CA ASN A 142 23.58 11.55 -21.50
C ASN A 142 22.57 10.54 -22.08
N GLY A 143 21.27 10.87 -22.13
CA GLY A 143 20.20 10.01 -22.63
C GLY A 143 19.65 9.00 -21.62
N LYS A 144 20.29 8.79 -20.46
CA LYS A 144 19.78 7.88 -19.42
C LYS A 144 18.51 8.42 -18.82
N ILE A 145 17.62 7.50 -18.45
CA ILE A 145 16.39 7.80 -17.71
C ILE A 145 16.61 7.44 -16.25
N ALA A 146 16.30 8.34 -15.36
CA ALA A 146 16.40 8.16 -13.93
C ALA A 146 15.18 8.75 -13.22
N SER A 147 14.90 8.31 -12.01
CA SER A 147 13.70 8.72 -11.27
C SER A 147 13.96 8.91 -9.79
N VAL A 148 13.16 9.78 -9.18
CA VAL A 148 12.95 9.83 -7.73
C VAL A 148 11.49 9.49 -7.47
N THR A 149 11.26 8.50 -6.63
CA THR A 149 9.96 8.16 -6.09
C THR A 149 9.93 8.55 -4.62
N ILE A 150 8.94 9.31 -4.19
CA ILE A 150 8.81 9.74 -2.79
C ILE A 150 7.61 9.01 -2.17
N GLY A 151 7.86 8.29 -1.09
CA GLY A 151 6.85 7.71 -0.22
C GLY A 151 6.87 8.40 1.13
N GLY A 152 5.86 9.21 1.43
CA GLY A 152 5.72 9.87 2.72
C GLY A 152 4.69 9.18 3.58
N THR A 153 4.98 9.01 4.87
CA THR A 153 3.99 8.57 5.84
C THR A 153 3.42 9.79 6.56
N VAL A 154 2.11 9.80 6.73
CA VAL A 154 1.39 10.81 7.52
C VAL A 154 0.69 10.10 8.67
N SER A 155 0.77 10.66 9.86
CA SER A 155 0.16 10.10 11.06
C SER A 155 -0.80 11.14 11.67
N PRO A 156 -2.01 11.26 11.11
CA PRO A 156 -2.99 12.23 11.59
C PRO A 156 -3.41 11.90 13.03
N ALA A 157 -3.52 12.93 13.85
CA ALA A 157 -3.94 12.78 15.24
C ALA A 157 -5.38 12.23 15.31
N GLY A 158 -5.56 11.15 16.08
CA GLY A 158 -6.89 10.51 16.20
C GLY A 158 -7.43 9.89 14.91
N GLY A 159 -6.63 9.78 13.84
CA GLY A 159 -7.09 9.30 12.53
C GLY A 159 -7.89 10.34 11.74
N ASN A 160 -7.82 11.61 12.11
CA ASN A 160 -8.53 12.68 11.43
C ASN A 160 -7.83 13.09 10.13
N PHE A 161 -8.35 12.65 8.99
CA PHE A 161 -7.83 13.03 7.67
C PHE A 161 -8.07 14.49 7.26
N GLU A 162 -8.85 15.24 8.03
CA GLU A 162 -9.08 16.68 7.78
C GLU A 162 -7.98 17.57 8.35
N GLU A 163 -6.98 16.99 9.05
CA GLU A 163 -5.80 17.70 9.52
C GLU A 163 -5.09 18.42 8.36
N PRO A 164 -4.62 19.67 8.52
CA PRO A 164 -4.02 20.48 7.45
C PRO A 164 -2.85 19.78 6.71
N VAL A 165 -2.00 19.05 7.44
CA VAL A 165 -0.87 18.32 6.87
C VAL A 165 -1.33 17.20 5.93
N THR A 166 -2.33 16.44 6.37
CA THR A 166 -2.92 15.35 5.59
C THR A 166 -3.60 15.89 4.34
N GLN A 167 -4.41 16.92 4.47
CA GLN A 167 -5.10 17.55 3.34
C GLN A 167 -4.13 18.16 2.33
N ALA A 168 -3.09 18.87 2.80
CA ALA A 168 -2.05 19.41 1.92
C ALA A 168 -1.31 18.30 1.16
N THR A 169 -1.04 17.17 1.82
CA THR A 169 -0.39 16.02 1.19
C THR A 169 -1.28 15.36 0.13
N LEU A 170 -2.55 15.11 0.45
CA LEU A 170 -3.50 14.46 -0.46
C LEU A 170 -3.73 15.25 -1.76
N LYS A 171 -3.64 16.58 -1.73
CA LYS A 171 -3.78 17.42 -2.92
C LYS A 171 -2.64 17.25 -3.93
N VAL A 172 -1.45 16.84 -3.48
CA VAL A 172 -0.23 16.82 -4.30
C VAL A 172 0.16 15.43 -4.75
N VAL A 173 -0.10 14.40 -3.94
CA VAL A 173 0.34 13.03 -4.23
C VAL A 173 -0.44 12.38 -5.36
N GLY A 174 0.21 11.46 -6.07
CA GLY A 174 -0.40 10.66 -7.15
C GLY A 174 -1.07 9.38 -6.67
N ALA A 175 -0.79 8.93 -5.44
CA ALA A 175 -1.42 7.77 -4.85
C ALA A 175 -1.52 7.93 -3.33
N PHE A 176 -2.56 7.38 -2.76
CA PHE A 176 -2.81 7.37 -1.33
C PHE A 176 -3.19 5.96 -0.87
N HIS A 177 -2.54 5.52 0.18
CA HIS A 177 -2.78 4.24 0.84
C HIS A 177 -3.26 4.49 2.26
N GLY A 178 -4.58 4.48 2.45
CA GLY A 178 -5.20 4.59 3.77
C GLY A 178 -4.94 3.33 4.60
N LEU A 179 -4.27 3.47 5.74
CA LEU A 179 -4.06 2.34 6.65
C LEU A 179 -5.27 2.20 7.58
N SER A 180 -5.84 1.01 7.63
CA SER A 180 -6.99 0.69 8.48
C SER A 180 -6.55 -0.02 9.76
N ARG A 181 -6.97 0.53 10.91
CA ARG A 181 -6.77 -0.11 12.20
C ARG A 181 -7.60 -1.39 12.31
N GLU A 182 -8.84 -1.39 11.84
CA GLU A 182 -9.73 -2.55 11.87
C GLU A 182 -9.13 -3.74 11.11
N ARG A 183 -8.55 -3.50 9.93
CA ARG A 183 -7.87 -4.54 9.16
C ARG A 183 -6.64 -5.07 9.89
N SER A 184 -5.88 -4.19 10.53
CA SER A 184 -4.70 -4.57 11.32
C SER A 184 -5.08 -5.41 12.54
N ASP A 185 -6.13 -5.02 13.26
CA ASP A 185 -6.64 -5.75 14.42
C ASP A 185 -7.23 -7.12 14.01
N ALA A 186 -7.86 -7.19 12.83
CA ALA A 186 -8.35 -8.43 12.21
C ALA A 186 -7.22 -9.27 11.56
N ARG A 187 -5.96 -8.83 11.62
CA ARG A 187 -4.79 -9.47 10.98
C ARG A 187 -4.90 -9.62 9.47
N LYS A 188 -5.66 -8.76 8.81
CA LYS A 188 -5.76 -8.68 7.36
C LYS A 188 -4.62 -7.81 6.82
N TYR A 189 -3.63 -8.41 6.20
CA TYR A 189 -2.43 -7.72 5.72
C TYR A 189 -2.24 -7.84 4.20
N PRO A 190 -1.78 -6.76 3.52
CA PRO A 190 -1.48 -5.43 4.05
C PRO A 190 -2.74 -4.73 4.57
N ALA A 191 -2.61 -4.00 5.71
CA ALA A 191 -3.75 -3.35 6.37
C ALA A 191 -4.17 -2.05 5.66
N ILE A 192 -4.22 -2.07 4.34
CA ILE A 192 -4.65 -0.97 3.48
C ILE A 192 -6.16 -1.03 3.30
N HIS A 193 -6.83 0.09 3.53
CA HIS A 193 -8.28 0.18 3.35
C HIS A 193 -8.60 0.32 1.86
N PRO A 194 -9.28 -0.65 1.22
CA PRO A 194 -9.45 -0.65 -0.22
C PRO A 194 -10.39 0.45 -0.74
N MET A 195 -11.31 0.95 0.11
CA MET A 195 -12.27 1.96 -0.28
C MET A 195 -11.70 3.38 -0.15
N ASP A 196 -10.88 3.65 0.88
CA ASP A 196 -10.30 4.97 1.13
C ASP A 196 -9.03 5.21 0.31
N SER A 197 -8.42 4.14 -0.21
CA SER A 197 -7.18 4.21 -0.97
C SER A 197 -7.45 4.46 -2.44
N TRP A 198 -6.56 5.22 -3.09
CA TRP A 198 -6.67 5.54 -4.50
C TRP A 198 -5.29 5.74 -5.15
N SER A 199 -5.26 5.65 -6.48
CA SER A 199 -4.09 5.92 -7.31
C SER A 199 -4.53 6.63 -8.60
N LYS A 200 -3.74 7.62 -9.03
CA LYS A 200 -3.88 8.30 -10.32
C LYS A 200 -3.00 7.68 -11.41
N TYR A 201 -2.22 6.67 -11.05
CA TYR A 201 -1.35 5.96 -11.99
C TYR A 201 -2.11 4.86 -12.71
N ASP A 202 -1.73 4.63 -13.97
CA ASP A 202 -2.24 3.49 -14.74
C ASP A 202 -1.92 2.19 -14.00
N GLY A 203 -2.96 1.38 -13.83
CA GLY A 203 -2.86 0.11 -13.12
C GLY A 203 -2.26 -1.00 -13.99
N VAL A 204 -1.91 -2.10 -13.34
CA VAL A 204 -1.54 -3.34 -14.01
C VAL A 204 -2.77 -4.02 -14.60
N VAL A 205 -3.93 -3.79 -14.00
CA VAL A 205 -5.23 -4.36 -14.33
C VAL A 205 -6.13 -3.28 -14.94
N ASP A 206 -7.07 -3.68 -15.79
CA ASP A 206 -8.07 -2.78 -16.37
C ASP A 206 -8.87 -2.06 -15.28
N MET A 207 -8.92 -0.73 -15.36
CA MET A 207 -9.54 0.12 -14.33
C MET A 207 -11.06 -0.07 -14.27
N THR A 208 -11.71 -0.39 -15.38
CA THR A 208 -13.16 -0.65 -15.40
C THR A 208 -13.48 -1.88 -14.54
N ARG A 209 -12.73 -2.96 -14.73
CA ARG A 209 -12.86 -4.18 -13.91
C ARG A 209 -12.56 -3.93 -12.43
N VAL A 210 -11.58 -3.07 -12.15
CA VAL A 210 -11.26 -2.67 -10.76
C VAL A 210 -12.42 -1.92 -10.12
N GLU A 211 -13.07 -0.98 -10.83
CA GLU A 211 -14.22 -0.23 -10.32
C GLU A 211 -15.43 -1.14 -10.08
N GLU A 212 -15.69 -2.09 -10.96
CA GLU A 212 -16.75 -3.09 -10.77
C GLU A 212 -16.47 -3.98 -9.56
N ALA A 213 -15.24 -4.47 -9.39
CA ALA A 213 -14.84 -5.22 -8.20
C ALA A 213 -14.95 -4.39 -6.91
N ARG A 214 -14.60 -3.10 -6.95
CA ARG A 214 -14.80 -2.16 -5.83
C ARG A 214 -16.27 -1.97 -5.49
N SER A 215 -17.16 -1.97 -6.48
CA SER A 215 -18.60 -1.87 -6.23
C SER A 215 -19.13 -3.08 -5.46
N ILE A 216 -18.61 -4.29 -5.75
CA ILE A 216 -18.94 -5.50 -4.98
C ILE A 216 -18.45 -5.39 -3.52
N LEU A 217 -17.22 -4.88 -3.30
CA LEU A 217 -16.72 -4.63 -1.95
C LEU A 217 -17.58 -3.64 -1.19
N HIS A 218 -17.97 -2.54 -1.85
CA HIS A 218 -18.83 -1.53 -1.24
C HIS A 218 -20.17 -2.13 -0.83
N ARG A 219 -20.84 -2.79 -1.76
CA ARG A 219 -22.13 -3.43 -1.53
C ARG A 219 -22.03 -4.53 -0.46
N GLY A 220 -20.98 -5.35 -0.51
CA GLY A 220 -20.71 -6.38 0.49
C GLY A 220 -20.51 -5.81 1.91
N ASN A 221 -19.84 -4.65 2.01
CA ASN A 221 -19.67 -3.96 3.29
C ASN A 221 -21.00 -3.39 3.82
N GLU A 222 -21.85 -2.78 2.97
CA GLU A 222 -23.19 -2.34 3.34
C GLU A 222 -24.04 -3.49 3.89
N ILE A 223 -24.03 -4.63 3.19
CA ILE A 223 -24.74 -5.84 3.59
C ILE A 223 -24.20 -6.36 4.94
N ASN A 224 -22.87 -6.35 5.14
CA ASN A 224 -22.26 -6.72 6.41
C ASN A 224 -22.73 -5.83 7.56
N GLN A 225 -22.82 -4.50 7.33
CA GLN A 225 -23.35 -3.57 8.34
C GLN A 225 -24.84 -3.86 8.64
N MET A 226 -25.63 -4.14 7.62
CA MET A 226 -27.02 -4.52 7.78
C MET A 226 -27.16 -5.84 8.58
N MET A 227 -26.35 -6.85 8.25
CA MET A 227 -26.34 -8.15 8.95
C MET A 227 -25.99 -8.02 10.44
N LYS A 228 -25.15 -7.05 10.82
CA LYS A 228 -24.85 -6.80 12.24
C LYS A 228 -26.09 -6.32 13.03
N VAL A 229 -27.07 -5.71 12.36
CA VAL A 229 -28.29 -5.20 12.98
C VAL A 229 -29.44 -6.21 12.93
N VAL A 230 -29.68 -6.81 11.75
CA VAL A 230 -30.86 -7.67 11.48
C VAL A 230 -30.55 -9.15 11.72
N GLY A 231 -29.28 -9.50 11.78
CA GLY A 231 -28.83 -10.90 11.80
C GLY A 231 -28.70 -11.51 10.40
N GLU A 232 -27.93 -12.58 10.30
CA GLU A 232 -27.71 -13.30 9.05
C GLU A 232 -29.00 -13.92 8.52
N GLU A 233 -29.89 -14.38 9.41
CA GLU A 233 -31.16 -15.02 9.03
C GLU A 233 -32.09 -14.07 8.27
N GLY A 234 -32.05 -12.78 8.58
CA GLY A 234 -32.85 -11.76 7.93
C GLY A 234 -32.34 -11.27 6.56
N THR A 235 -31.20 -11.76 6.10
CA THR A 235 -30.57 -11.37 4.83
C THR A 235 -31.05 -12.29 3.70
N SER A 236 -31.31 -11.76 2.50
CA SER A 236 -31.64 -12.57 1.33
C SER A 236 -30.46 -13.44 0.86
N ALA A 237 -30.72 -14.52 0.12
CA ALA A 237 -29.66 -15.35 -0.46
C ALA A 237 -28.80 -14.53 -1.45
N GLU A 238 -29.42 -13.68 -2.26
CA GLU A 238 -28.75 -12.80 -3.23
C GLU A 238 -27.78 -11.84 -2.54
N ASP A 239 -28.23 -11.13 -1.50
CA ASP A 239 -27.36 -10.23 -0.73
C ASP A 239 -26.24 -11.00 -0.03
N TYR A 240 -26.54 -12.19 0.47
CA TYR A 240 -25.53 -13.04 1.10
C TYR A 240 -24.44 -13.49 0.12
N ILE A 241 -24.80 -13.80 -1.14
CA ILE A 241 -23.84 -14.07 -2.22
C ILE A 241 -22.95 -12.86 -2.49
N ILE A 242 -23.52 -11.65 -2.58
CA ILE A 242 -22.73 -10.41 -2.78
C ILE A 242 -21.76 -10.19 -1.63
N TYR A 243 -22.20 -10.39 -0.39
CA TYR A 243 -21.33 -10.33 0.78
C TYR A 243 -20.17 -11.33 0.69
N GLN A 244 -20.45 -12.59 0.34
CA GLN A 244 -19.44 -13.62 0.19
C GLN A 244 -18.45 -13.34 -0.95
N LYS A 245 -18.90 -12.75 -2.05
CA LYS A 245 -18.03 -12.26 -3.13
C LYS A 245 -17.07 -11.17 -2.65
N GLY A 246 -17.55 -10.23 -1.84
CA GLY A 246 -16.72 -9.20 -1.21
C GLY A 246 -15.66 -9.80 -0.27
N GLU A 247 -16.04 -10.76 0.57
CA GLU A 247 -15.12 -11.48 1.45
C GLU A 247 -14.10 -12.35 0.66
N LEU A 248 -14.51 -12.94 -0.46
CA LEU A 248 -13.60 -13.65 -1.36
C LEU A 248 -12.55 -12.69 -1.91
N LEU A 249 -12.96 -11.59 -2.53
CA LEU A 249 -12.05 -10.58 -3.07
C LEU A 249 -11.09 -10.04 -2.00
N ASP A 250 -11.59 -9.75 -0.80
CA ASP A 250 -10.74 -9.26 0.30
C ASP A 250 -9.72 -10.32 0.75
N SER A 251 -10.10 -11.57 0.85
CA SER A 251 -9.25 -12.62 1.41
C SER A 251 -8.22 -13.17 0.44
N VAL A 252 -8.54 -13.23 -0.87
CA VAL A 252 -7.65 -13.86 -1.85
C VAL A 252 -6.85 -12.88 -2.69
N TYR A 253 -7.27 -11.63 -2.82
CA TYR A 253 -6.56 -10.65 -3.67
C TYR A 253 -6.02 -9.45 -2.89
N LEU A 254 -6.79 -8.91 -1.94
CA LEU A 254 -6.38 -7.75 -1.16
C LEU A 254 -5.48 -8.11 0.04
N GLN A 255 -5.39 -9.38 0.39
CA GLN A 255 -4.44 -9.88 1.39
C GLN A 255 -3.30 -10.60 0.69
N GLN A 256 -2.12 -10.51 1.27
CA GLN A 256 -0.90 -11.11 0.75
C GLN A 256 -0.02 -11.60 1.90
N ASN A 257 0.46 -12.82 1.80
CA ASN A 257 1.36 -13.39 2.81
C ASN A 257 2.80 -12.96 2.55
N SER A 258 3.29 -12.00 3.33
CA SER A 258 4.67 -11.50 3.20
C SER A 258 5.75 -12.50 3.64
N PHE A 259 5.38 -13.57 4.33
CA PHE A 259 6.30 -14.61 4.78
C PHE A 259 6.46 -15.74 3.75
N ASP A 260 5.53 -15.86 2.81
CA ASP A 260 5.66 -16.79 1.70
C ASP A 260 6.54 -16.16 0.59
N PRO A 261 7.64 -16.84 0.16
CA PRO A 261 8.50 -16.33 -0.89
C PRO A 261 7.80 -16.09 -2.22
N ILE A 262 6.80 -16.88 -2.56
CA ILE A 262 6.06 -16.82 -3.82
C ILE A 262 5.00 -15.72 -3.74
N ASP A 263 4.13 -15.76 -2.74
CA ASP A 263 3.02 -14.81 -2.58
C ASP A 263 3.51 -13.38 -2.28
N ALA A 264 4.63 -13.23 -1.55
CA ALA A 264 5.19 -11.92 -1.24
C ALA A 264 5.67 -11.13 -2.47
N ALA A 265 5.83 -11.73 -3.65
CA ALA A 265 6.40 -11.13 -4.85
C ALA A 265 5.58 -11.45 -6.11
N CYS A 266 4.41 -10.86 -6.22
CA CYS A 266 3.55 -11.01 -7.39
C CYS A 266 4.04 -10.13 -8.57
N SER A 267 4.33 -10.74 -9.72
CA SER A 267 4.67 -10.02 -10.95
C SER A 267 3.44 -9.34 -11.56
N PRO A 268 3.60 -8.28 -12.40
CA PRO A 268 2.47 -7.67 -13.08
C PRO A 268 1.67 -8.63 -13.97
N ASP A 269 2.34 -9.58 -14.60
CA ASP A 269 1.69 -10.56 -15.48
C ASP A 269 0.87 -11.56 -14.68
N ARG A 270 1.44 -12.10 -13.60
CA ARG A 270 0.72 -12.92 -12.64
C ARG A 270 -0.49 -12.19 -12.05
N GLN A 271 -0.32 -10.92 -11.66
CA GLN A 271 -1.41 -10.12 -11.09
C GLN A 271 -2.57 -9.95 -12.06
N ARG A 272 -2.29 -9.77 -13.37
CA ARG A 272 -3.34 -9.70 -14.39
C ARG A 272 -4.11 -11.01 -14.54
N GLU A 273 -3.40 -12.12 -14.56
CA GLU A 273 -3.98 -13.44 -14.75
C GLU A 273 -4.83 -13.85 -13.55
N GLU A 274 -4.30 -13.73 -12.34
CA GLU A 274 -5.03 -14.01 -11.10
C GLU A 274 -6.28 -13.14 -10.95
N PHE A 275 -6.15 -11.83 -11.22
CA PHE A 275 -7.30 -10.93 -11.16
C PHE A 275 -8.33 -11.26 -12.23
N GLY A 276 -7.92 -11.68 -13.43
CA GLY A 276 -8.83 -12.06 -14.51
C GLY A 276 -9.76 -13.20 -14.08
N ILE A 277 -9.21 -14.28 -13.56
CA ILE A 277 -9.96 -15.44 -13.08
C ILE A 277 -10.86 -15.08 -11.88
N LEU A 278 -10.32 -14.31 -10.95
CA LEU A 278 -11.11 -13.83 -9.80
C LEU A 278 -12.26 -12.92 -10.25
N TYR A 279 -12.01 -12.01 -11.16
CA TYR A 279 -13.04 -11.12 -11.70
C TYR A 279 -14.17 -11.90 -12.37
N ASP A 280 -13.85 -12.91 -13.18
CA ASP A 280 -14.85 -13.76 -13.82
C ASP A 280 -15.70 -14.50 -12.76
N ALA A 281 -15.08 -15.01 -11.70
CA ALA A 281 -15.79 -15.63 -10.58
C ALA A 281 -16.67 -14.64 -9.79
N LEU A 282 -16.23 -13.37 -9.65
CA LEU A 282 -17.01 -12.33 -8.99
C LEU A 282 -18.23 -11.89 -9.81
N MET A 283 -18.11 -11.83 -11.14
CA MET A 283 -19.19 -11.41 -12.03
C MET A 283 -20.19 -12.53 -12.33
N ALA A 284 -19.81 -13.78 -12.18
CA ALA A 284 -20.70 -14.93 -12.39
C ALA A 284 -21.95 -14.86 -11.49
N SER A 285 -23.11 -15.21 -12.05
CA SER A 285 -24.33 -15.41 -11.27
C SER A 285 -24.37 -16.84 -10.75
N TYR A 286 -24.78 -17.03 -9.49
CA TYR A 286 -24.84 -18.34 -8.86
C TYR A 286 -26.27 -18.69 -8.46
N ASP A 287 -26.73 -19.89 -8.82
CA ASP A 287 -28.04 -20.42 -8.45
C ASP A 287 -27.90 -21.21 -7.13
N LEU A 288 -27.87 -20.47 -6.04
CA LEU A 288 -27.69 -21.00 -4.68
C LEU A 288 -28.68 -20.29 -3.74
N ASP A 289 -29.58 -21.05 -3.13
CA ASP A 289 -30.62 -20.50 -2.24
C ASP A 289 -30.33 -20.74 -0.76
N ASP A 290 -29.64 -21.84 -0.42
CA ASP A 290 -29.31 -22.14 0.97
C ASP A 290 -28.00 -21.46 1.41
N LYS A 291 -28.06 -20.70 2.51
CA LYS A 291 -26.92 -19.97 3.05
C LYS A 291 -25.74 -20.85 3.45
N ASN A 292 -26.02 -22.08 3.91
CA ASN A 292 -24.95 -23.01 4.26
C ASN A 292 -24.24 -23.53 3.00
N GLU A 293 -25.00 -23.77 1.93
CA GLU A 293 -24.45 -24.15 0.63
C GLU A 293 -23.61 -22.98 0.05
N ILE A 294 -24.12 -21.75 0.08
CA ILE A 294 -23.40 -20.55 -0.35
C ILE A 294 -22.07 -20.42 0.42
N ARG A 295 -22.13 -20.51 1.74
CA ARG A 295 -20.94 -20.45 2.61
C ARG A 295 -19.94 -21.56 2.29
N GLY A 296 -20.42 -22.78 2.13
CA GLY A 296 -19.60 -23.95 1.77
C GLY A 296 -18.88 -23.74 0.45
N PHE A 297 -19.60 -23.31 -0.58
CA PHE A 297 -19.08 -23.03 -1.90
C PHE A 297 -17.98 -21.95 -1.88
N PHE A 298 -18.25 -20.78 -1.30
CA PHE A 298 -17.27 -19.69 -1.25
C PHE A 298 -16.07 -20.02 -0.37
N ASN A 299 -16.23 -20.79 0.70
CA ASN A 299 -15.10 -21.26 1.50
C ASN A 299 -14.20 -22.24 0.73
N GLN A 300 -14.77 -23.11 -0.09
CA GLN A 300 -13.98 -23.99 -0.94
C GLN A 300 -13.30 -23.20 -2.04
N LEU A 301 -13.99 -22.30 -2.72
CA LEU A 301 -13.43 -21.42 -3.74
C LEU A 301 -12.24 -20.60 -3.19
N ARG A 302 -12.38 -20.05 -1.98
CA ARG A 302 -11.29 -19.35 -1.28
C ARG A 302 -10.07 -20.23 -1.08
N ARG A 303 -10.23 -21.47 -0.67
CA ARG A 303 -9.11 -22.41 -0.49
C ARG A 303 -8.39 -22.67 -1.79
N GLU A 304 -9.13 -22.90 -2.87
CA GLU A 304 -8.51 -23.13 -4.18
C GLU A 304 -7.68 -21.93 -4.65
N PHE A 305 -8.15 -20.70 -4.43
CA PHE A 305 -7.36 -19.49 -4.73
C PHE A 305 -6.12 -19.37 -3.83
N LEU A 306 -6.23 -19.65 -2.53
CA LEU A 306 -5.08 -19.57 -1.62
C LEU A 306 -4.03 -20.64 -1.96
N ASP A 307 -4.44 -21.84 -2.34
CA ASP A 307 -3.55 -22.90 -2.82
C ASP A 307 -2.83 -22.45 -4.12
N TRP A 308 -3.55 -21.76 -5.02
CA TRP A 308 -2.99 -21.22 -6.24
C TRP A 308 -1.92 -20.16 -5.99
N HIS A 309 -2.10 -19.29 -5.00
CA HIS A 309 -1.11 -18.27 -4.63
C HIS A 309 0.23 -18.87 -4.16
N GLY A 310 0.23 -20.07 -3.62
CA GLY A 310 1.43 -20.82 -3.23
C GLY A 310 2.19 -21.45 -4.40
N THR A 311 1.67 -21.44 -5.63
CA THR A 311 2.31 -22.04 -6.80
C THR A 311 3.23 -21.05 -7.51
N GLU A 312 4.33 -21.53 -8.11
CA GLU A 312 5.21 -20.68 -8.92
C GLU A 312 4.50 -20.28 -10.21
N PHE A 313 4.62 -19.00 -10.58
CA PHE A 313 4.02 -18.46 -11.79
C PHE A 313 4.57 -19.18 -13.05
N GLU A 314 3.70 -19.45 -14.01
CA GLU A 314 3.98 -20.21 -15.25
C GLU A 314 4.41 -21.66 -15.04
N SER A 315 4.27 -22.22 -13.82
CA SER A 315 4.51 -23.65 -13.59
C SER A 315 3.33 -24.50 -14.08
N PRO A 316 3.54 -25.80 -14.35
CA PRO A 316 2.44 -26.71 -14.67
C PRO A 316 1.37 -26.78 -13.55
N GLU A 317 1.81 -26.67 -12.30
CA GLU A 317 0.95 -26.64 -11.12
C GLU A 317 0.09 -25.38 -11.09
N PHE A 318 0.63 -24.23 -11.50
CA PHE A 318 -0.10 -22.96 -11.59
C PHE A 318 -1.28 -23.09 -12.56
N TYR A 319 -1.04 -23.57 -13.79
CA TYR A 319 -2.11 -23.74 -14.78
C TYR A 319 -3.10 -24.86 -14.44
N ALA A 320 -2.64 -25.92 -13.76
CA ALA A 320 -3.54 -26.96 -13.28
C ALA A 320 -4.51 -26.44 -12.22
N GLN A 321 -4.03 -25.60 -11.31
CA GLN A 321 -4.87 -24.99 -10.27
C GLN A 321 -5.82 -23.94 -10.84
N GLU A 322 -5.36 -23.11 -11.78
CA GLU A 322 -6.18 -22.16 -12.54
C GLU A 322 -7.38 -22.86 -13.19
N LYS A 323 -7.11 -23.96 -13.91
CA LYS A 323 -8.15 -24.76 -14.55
C LYS A 323 -9.14 -25.32 -13.54
N LYS A 324 -8.65 -25.83 -12.42
CA LYS A 324 -9.49 -26.37 -11.33
C LYS A 324 -10.41 -25.29 -10.76
N ILE A 325 -9.90 -24.09 -10.49
CA ILE A 325 -10.70 -22.95 -10.03
C ILE A 325 -11.78 -22.61 -11.07
N SER A 326 -11.38 -22.51 -12.35
CA SER A 326 -12.29 -22.17 -13.43
C SER A 326 -13.40 -23.18 -13.61
N GLU A 327 -13.11 -24.48 -13.52
CA GLU A 327 -14.10 -25.56 -13.56
C GLU A 327 -15.00 -25.52 -12.34
N PHE A 328 -14.44 -25.25 -11.15
CA PHE A 328 -15.19 -25.23 -9.91
C PHE A 328 -16.25 -24.14 -9.85
N TYR A 329 -15.88 -22.85 -10.11
CA TYR A 329 -16.89 -21.78 -10.02
C TYR A 329 -17.93 -21.89 -11.16
N LYS A 330 -17.52 -22.31 -12.36
CA LYS A 330 -18.43 -22.52 -13.51
C LYS A 330 -19.44 -23.65 -13.25
N SER A 331 -19.12 -24.62 -12.41
CA SER A 331 -20.04 -25.71 -12.08
C SER A 331 -21.32 -25.27 -11.36
N LYS A 332 -21.30 -24.07 -10.75
CA LYS A 332 -22.43 -23.47 -10.02
C LYS A 332 -22.87 -22.13 -10.62
N ALA A 333 -22.19 -21.66 -11.66
CA ALA A 333 -22.58 -20.45 -12.38
C ALA A 333 -23.78 -20.77 -13.29
N VAL A 334 -24.70 -19.81 -13.36
CA VAL A 334 -25.83 -19.82 -14.32
C VAL A 334 -25.36 -19.13 -15.59
N GLU A 335 -25.66 -19.70 -16.77
CA GLU A 335 -25.36 -19.09 -18.07
C GLU A 335 -26.18 -17.82 -18.33
#